data_9e0c61d7e693a5f87a2a1aa5508a6115
#
_entry.id   9e0c61d7e693a5f87a2a1aa5508a6115
#
_cell.length_a   1.000
_cell.length_b   1.000
_cell.length_c   1.000
_cell.angle_alpha   90.00
_cell.angle_beta   90.00
_cell.angle_gamma   90.00
#
_symmetry.space_group_name_H-M   'P 1'
#
loop_
_entity.id
_entity.type
_entity.pdbx_description
1 polymer ?
#
loop_
_entity_poly.entity_id
_entity_poly.type
_entity_poly.pdbx_seq_one_letter_code
_entity_poly.pdbx_strand_id
1 'polypeptide(L)'
;MTLKGLLKKVITSQDTIDREKLLEFCARSGVTTTIGAMKPREEATVAGQIASLRVVPSNHGSPWLEATVQDGTGFLVVLWTGRRRIAGIRPGARLILTGRPTPAGHTGRPTLYNPVYELLG
;
A
#
# COMPACT_ATOMS: atom_id res chain seq x y z
N MET A 1 23.76 -27.58 -5.21
CA MET A 1 22.72 -26.65 -4.84
C MET A 1 21.54 -27.41 -4.24
N THR A 2 21.05 -26.97 -3.08
CA THR A 2 19.93 -27.65 -2.43
C THR A 2 18.61 -27.24 -3.07
N LEU A 3 17.60 -28.10 -2.95
CA LEU A 3 16.25 -27.80 -3.43
C LEU A 3 15.71 -26.50 -2.81
N LYS A 4 16.00 -26.27 -1.53
CA LYS A 4 15.60 -25.06 -0.82
C LYS A 4 16.19 -23.79 -1.46
N GLY A 5 17.45 -23.82 -1.87
CA GLY A 5 18.08 -22.70 -2.56
C GLY A 5 17.46 -22.42 -3.93
N LEU A 6 17.07 -23.48 -4.65
CA LEU A 6 16.43 -23.35 -5.95
C LEU A 6 15.04 -22.72 -5.82
N LEU A 7 14.25 -23.15 -4.84
CA LEU A 7 12.92 -22.57 -4.58
C LEU A 7 13.00 -21.09 -4.20
N LYS A 8 13.95 -20.73 -3.36
CA LYS A 8 14.18 -19.33 -2.97
C LYS A 8 14.52 -18.47 -4.19
N LYS A 9 15.31 -18.98 -5.10
CA LYS A 9 15.69 -18.26 -6.33
C LYS A 9 14.49 -18.05 -7.24
N VAL A 10 13.63 -19.03 -7.38
CA VAL A 10 12.39 -18.93 -8.19
C VAL A 10 11.45 -17.88 -7.60
N ILE A 11 11.23 -17.90 -6.29
CA ILE A 11 10.39 -16.93 -5.60
C ILE A 11 10.95 -15.52 -5.79
N THR A 12 12.24 -15.32 -5.65
CA THR A 12 12.89 -14.03 -5.85
C THR A 12 12.70 -13.51 -7.28
N SER A 13 12.79 -14.38 -8.28
CA SER A 13 12.56 -14.02 -9.68
C SER A 13 11.12 -13.55 -9.90
N GLN A 14 10.15 -14.24 -9.32
CA GLN A 14 8.74 -13.87 -9.44
C GLN A 14 8.46 -12.54 -8.77
N ASP A 15 8.99 -12.33 -7.57
CA ASP A 15 8.86 -11.06 -6.86
C ASP A 15 9.46 -9.90 -7.66
N THR A 16 10.60 -10.14 -8.31
CA THR A 16 11.26 -9.13 -9.14
C THR A 16 10.38 -8.74 -10.32
N ILE A 17 9.77 -9.71 -11.00
CA ILE A 17 8.87 -9.47 -12.13
C ILE A 17 7.64 -8.67 -11.68
N ASP A 18 7.04 -9.05 -10.57
CA ASP A 18 5.87 -8.38 -10.04
C ASP A 18 6.18 -6.95 -9.63
N ARG A 19 7.35 -6.74 -9.02
CA ARG A 19 7.82 -5.43 -8.63
C ARG A 19 8.04 -4.53 -9.84
N GLU A 20 8.65 -5.05 -10.89
CA GLU A 20 8.88 -4.29 -12.13
C GLU A 20 7.57 -3.86 -12.78
N LYS A 21 6.59 -4.74 -12.83
CA LYS A 21 5.25 -4.42 -13.36
C LYS A 21 4.57 -3.34 -12.55
N LEU A 22 4.70 -3.41 -11.23
CA LEU A 22 4.13 -2.41 -10.34
C LEU A 22 4.80 -1.06 -10.49
N LEU A 23 6.13 -1.02 -10.55
CA LEU A 23 6.89 0.21 -10.79
C LEU A 23 6.50 0.84 -12.13
N GLU A 24 6.36 0.04 -13.16
CA GLU A 24 5.95 0.50 -14.48
C GLU A 24 4.54 1.10 -14.46
N PHE A 25 3.61 0.44 -13.78
CA PHE A 25 2.26 0.96 -13.61
C PHE A 25 2.28 2.32 -12.89
N CYS A 26 3.01 2.42 -11.80
CA CYS A 26 3.10 3.66 -11.03
C CYS A 26 3.73 4.79 -11.85
N ALA A 27 4.74 4.48 -12.65
CA ALA A 27 5.36 5.46 -13.53
C ALA A 27 4.37 6.00 -14.57
N ARG A 28 3.46 5.16 -15.06
CA ARG A 28 2.46 5.57 -16.05
C ARG A 28 1.26 6.29 -15.44
N SER A 29 1.11 6.26 -14.14
CA SER A 29 -0.03 6.91 -13.46
C SER A 29 0.01 8.43 -13.50
N GLY A 30 1.16 9.02 -13.83
CA GLY A 30 1.36 10.46 -13.80
C GLY A 30 1.75 10.98 -12.42
N VAL A 31 1.82 10.12 -11.42
CA VAL A 31 2.22 10.47 -10.06
C VAL A 31 3.73 10.35 -9.94
N THR A 32 4.37 11.40 -9.44
CA THR A 32 5.84 11.46 -9.38
C THR A 32 6.42 11.09 -8.02
N THR A 33 5.65 11.25 -6.94
CA THR A 33 6.10 10.90 -5.60
C THR A 33 5.91 9.42 -5.36
N THR A 34 6.93 8.77 -4.80
CA THR A 34 6.88 7.35 -4.45
C THR A 34 6.60 7.18 -2.96
N ILE A 35 6.09 6.01 -2.59
CA ILE A 35 5.86 5.68 -1.18
C ILE A 35 7.17 5.74 -0.40
N GLY A 36 8.26 5.24 -0.99
CA GLY A 36 9.58 5.28 -0.35
C GLY A 36 10.11 6.68 -0.10
N ALA A 37 9.62 7.68 -0.85
CA ALA A 37 10.04 9.07 -0.70
C ALA A 37 9.09 9.91 0.14
N MET A 38 7.99 9.35 0.64
CA MET A 38 7.04 10.09 1.50
C MET A 38 7.72 10.56 2.78
N LYS A 39 7.41 11.80 3.16
CA LYS A 39 7.92 12.40 4.40
C LYS A 39 6.79 12.59 5.40
N PRO A 40 7.03 12.30 6.69
CA PRO A 40 6.00 12.49 7.70
C PRO A 40 5.47 13.91 7.72
N ARG A 41 4.15 14.05 7.85
CA ARG A 41 3.44 15.32 7.97
C ARG A 41 3.42 16.19 6.70
N GLU A 42 4.06 15.76 5.63
CA GLU A 42 3.99 16.46 4.34
C GLU A 42 2.95 15.80 3.45
N GLU A 43 2.06 16.62 2.88
CA GLU A 43 1.08 16.10 1.94
C GLU A 43 1.77 15.49 0.74
N ALA A 44 1.33 14.31 0.34
CA ALA A 44 1.87 13.59 -0.80
C ALA A 44 0.75 12.89 -1.55
N THR A 45 0.96 12.73 -2.84
CA THR A 45 0.11 11.92 -3.71
C THR A 45 0.97 10.79 -4.25
N VAL A 46 0.52 9.56 -4.01
CA VAL A 46 1.24 8.36 -4.43
C VAL A 46 0.29 7.41 -5.16
N ALA A 47 0.82 6.60 -6.06
CA ALA A 47 0.09 5.52 -6.70
C ALA A 47 0.58 4.20 -6.15
N GLY A 48 -0.30 3.22 -6.04
CA GLY A 48 0.11 1.91 -5.54
C GLY A 48 -0.95 0.84 -5.75
N GLN A 49 -0.65 -0.32 -5.24
CA GLN A 49 -1.52 -1.49 -5.30
C GLN A 49 -1.74 -2.03 -3.90
N ILE A 50 -3.00 -2.36 -3.60
CA ILE A 50 -3.34 -2.96 -2.31
C ILE A 50 -2.80 -4.37 -2.25
N ALA A 51 -1.92 -4.62 -1.28
CA ALA A 51 -1.35 -5.95 -1.05
C ALA A 51 -2.25 -6.78 -0.13
N SER A 52 -2.84 -6.15 0.88
CA SER A 52 -3.69 -6.85 1.85
C SER A 52 -4.69 -5.90 2.48
N LEU A 53 -5.78 -6.50 2.98
CA LEU A 53 -6.82 -5.80 3.74
C LEU A 53 -7.12 -6.57 5.00
N ARG A 54 -7.46 -5.86 6.07
CA ARG A 54 -8.04 -6.49 7.26
C ARG A 54 -8.97 -5.51 7.97
N VAL A 55 -9.93 -6.07 8.69
CA VAL A 55 -10.80 -5.29 9.57
C VAL A 55 -10.18 -5.27 10.95
N VAL A 56 -9.93 -4.09 11.49
CA VAL A 56 -9.31 -3.92 12.81
C VAL A 56 -10.40 -3.51 13.80
N PRO A 57 -10.59 -4.26 14.89
CA PRO A 57 -11.54 -3.86 15.91
C PRO A 57 -11.12 -2.53 16.56
N SER A 58 -12.09 -1.70 16.84
CA SER A 58 -11.86 -0.43 17.54
C SER A 58 -12.42 -0.53 18.95
N ASN A 59 -11.72 0.06 19.93
CA ASN A 59 -12.19 0.15 21.29
C ASN A 59 -13.42 1.05 21.45
N HIS A 60 -13.77 1.81 20.42
CA HIS A 60 -14.87 2.77 20.46
C HIS A 60 -16.04 2.40 19.54
N GLY A 61 -16.21 1.11 19.29
CA GLY A 61 -17.38 0.55 18.61
C GLY A 61 -17.22 0.30 17.13
N SER A 62 -16.99 1.31 16.31
CA SER A 62 -16.90 1.12 14.85
C SER A 62 -15.56 0.51 14.43
N PRO A 63 -15.56 -0.53 13.60
CA PRO A 63 -14.32 -1.12 13.12
C PRO A 63 -13.60 -0.19 12.16
N TRP A 64 -12.32 -0.45 11.95
CA TRP A 64 -11.50 0.23 10.96
C TRP A 64 -11.10 -0.75 9.86
N LEU A 65 -11.04 -0.25 8.64
CA LEU A 65 -10.51 -1.00 7.52
C LEU A 65 -9.05 -0.59 7.32
N GLU A 66 -8.15 -1.57 7.37
CA GLU A 66 -6.72 -1.34 7.19
C GLU A 66 -6.26 -1.97 5.88
N ALA A 67 -5.59 -1.18 5.05
CA ALA A 67 -4.97 -1.67 3.83
C ALA A 67 -3.47 -1.47 3.88
N THR A 68 -2.73 -2.45 3.39
CA THR A 68 -1.31 -2.29 3.11
C THR A 68 -1.15 -2.06 1.62
N VAL A 69 -0.53 -0.94 1.26
CA VAL A 69 -0.35 -0.51 -0.12
C VAL A 69 1.13 -0.48 -0.45
N GLN A 70 1.48 -0.91 -1.65
CA GLN A 70 2.86 -0.92 -2.12
C GLN A 70 2.96 -0.36 -3.54
N ASP A 71 4.11 0.20 -3.86
CA ASP A 71 4.41 0.71 -5.20
C ASP A 71 5.74 0.19 -5.75
N GLY A 72 6.36 -0.77 -5.06
CA GLY A 72 7.68 -1.29 -5.41
C GLY A 72 8.83 -0.55 -4.74
N THR A 73 8.60 0.64 -4.20
CA THR A 73 9.62 1.41 -3.47
C THR A 73 9.46 1.34 -1.97
N GLY A 74 8.27 1.01 -1.48
CA GLY A 74 7.98 0.94 -0.06
C GLY A 74 6.55 0.50 0.20
N PHE A 75 6.21 0.44 1.49
CA PHE A 75 4.88 0.06 1.96
C PHE A 75 4.25 1.21 2.75
N LEU A 76 2.96 1.36 2.58
CA LEU A 76 2.15 2.39 3.22
C LEU A 76 0.94 1.69 3.86
N VAL A 77 0.58 2.09 5.07
CA VAL A 77 -0.64 1.63 5.71
C VAL A 77 -1.70 2.70 5.55
N VAL A 78 -2.89 2.28 5.13
CA VAL A 78 -4.04 3.18 5.02
C VAL A 78 -5.12 2.69 5.97
N LEU A 79 -5.67 3.60 6.77
CA LEU A 79 -6.74 3.30 7.72
C LEU A 79 -7.97 4.13 7.38
N TRP A 80 -9.08 3.45 7.12
CA TRP A 80 -10.38 4.07 6.98
C TRP A 80 -11.18 3.77 8.25
N THR A 81 -11.48 4.82 9.00
CA THR A 81 -12.18 4.65 10.28
C THR A 81 -13.68 4.54 10.05
N GLY A 82 -14.34 3.73 10.88
CA GLY A 82 -15.79 3.59 10.86
C GLY A 82 -16.33 2.77 9.68
N ARG A 83 -15.47 2.03 8.97
CA ARG A 83 -15.88 1.22 7.84
C ARG A 83 -15.26 -0.16 7.89
N ARG A 84 -16.05 -1.16 7.53
CA ARG A 84 -15.56 -2.54 7.35
C ARG A 84 -15.22 -2.82 5.90
N ARG A 85 -15.80 -2.05 4.98
CA ARG A 85 -15.77 -2.36 3.57
C ARG A 85 -15.93 -1.08 2.77
N ILE A 86 -15.17 -0.96 1.70
CA ILE A 86 -15.27 0.13 0.75
C ILE A 86 -15.31 -0.48 -0.64
N ALA A 87 -16.30 -0.11 -1.44
CA ALA A 87 -16.45 -0.63 -2.80
C ALA A 87 -15.18 -0.40 -3.62
N GLY A 88 -14.69 -1.43 -4.28
CA GLY A 88 -13.49 -1.36 -5.12
C GLY A 88 -12.17 -1.46 -4.37
N ILE A 89 -12.17 -1.35 -3.05
CA ILE A 89 -10.98 -1.50 -2.22
C ILE A 89 -10.84 -2.98 -1.87
N ARG A 90 -9.87 -3.63 -2.50
CA ARG A 90 -9.63 -5.07 -2.34
C ARG A 90 -8.17 -5.37 -2.70
N PRO A 91 -7.62 -6.51 -2.25
CA PRO A 91 -6.27 -6.90 -2.66
C PRO A 91 -6.14 -6.94 -4.18
N GLY A 92 -5.07 -6.38 -4.70
CA GLY A 92 -4.84 -6.26 -6.14
C GLY A 92 -5.38 -4.97 -6.76
N ALA A 93 -6.26 -4.24 -6.08
CA ALA A 93 -6.76 -2.98 -6.59
C ALA A 93 -5.64 -1.94 -6.65
N ARG A 94 -5.64 -1.14 -7.70
CA ARG A 94 -4.68 -0.06 -7.90
C ARG A 94 -5.37 1.28 -7.70
N LEU A 95 -4.67 2.20 -7.07
CA LEU A 95 -5.27 3.47 -6.68
C LEU A 95 -4.23 4.56 -6.54
N ILE A 96 -4.73 5.80 -6.55
CA ILE A 96 -3.95 6.98 -6.19
C ILE A 96 -4.45 7.46 -4.84
N LEU A 97 -3.53 7.79 -3.95
CA LEU A 97 -3.81 8.23 -2.59
C LEU A 97 -3.19 9.58 -2.33
N THR A 98 -3.93 10.47 -1.70
CA THR A 98 -3.43 11.79 -1.30
C THR A 98 -3.69 12.00 0.19
N GLY A 99 -2.66 12.37 0.92
CA GLY A 99 -2.77 12.64 2.34
C GLY A 99 -1.44 12.99 2.97
N ARG A 100 -1.48 13.22 4.29
CA ARG A 100 -0.29 13.50 5.09
C ARG A 100 0.02 12.28 5.93
N PRO A 101 1.12 11.57 5.65
CA PRO A 101 1.44 10.40 6.44
C PRO A 101 1.81 10.78 7.87
N THR A 102 1.37 9.97 8.81
CA THR A 102 1.85 10.09 10.19
C THR A 102 3.25 9.51 10.26
N PRO A 103 4.06 9.94 11.25
CA PRO A 103 5.33 9.28 11.51
C PRO A 103 5.12 7.79 11.72
N ALA A 104 6.09 6.98 11.32
CA ALA A 104 6.03 5.54 11.50
C ALA A 104 5.80 5.22 12.98
N GLY A 105 4.69 4.57 13.28
CA GLY A 105 4.37 4.12 14.62
C GLY A 105 4.93 2.74 14.91
N HIS A 106 4.19 1.96 15.68
CA HIS A 106 4.59 0.59 16.02
C HIS A 106 4.71 -0.33 14.81
N THR A 107 4.11 0.02 13.68
CA THR A 107 4.21 -0.76 12.45
C THR A 107 5.53 -0.52 11.70
N GLY A 108 6.24 0.57 12.03
CA GLY A 108 7.43 0.98 11.29
C GLY A 108 7.15 1.53 9.90
N ARG A 109 5.88 1.72 9.54
CA ARG A 109 5.46 2.17 8.22
C ARG A 109 4.68 3.48 8.30
N PRO A 110 4.78 4.37 7.28
CA PRO A 110 3.94 5.55 7.24
C PRO A 110 2.47 5.14 7.15
N THR A 111 1.59 5.92 7.76
CA THR A 111 0.17 5.62 7.82
C THR A 111 -0.64 6.82 7.37
N LEU A 112 -1.61 6.62 6.48
CA LEU A 112 -2.59 7.61 6.08
C LEU A 112 -3.93 7.27 6.72
N TYR A 113 -4.55 8.26 7.35
CA TYR A 113 -5.90 8.13 7.92
C TYR A 113 -6.90 8.80 6.99
N ASN A 114 -7.86 8.02 6.50
CA ASN A 114 -8.95 8.51 5.63
C ASN A 114 -8.43 9.40 4.47
N PRO A 115 -7.47 8.92 3.70
CA PRO A 115 -6.93 9.73 2.60
C PRO A 115 -7.95 9.92 1.48
N VAL A 116 -7.72 10.95 0.67
CA VAL A 116 -8.41 11.05 -0.61
C VAL A 116 -7.87 9.95 -1.51
N TYR A 117 -8.74 9.22 -2.19
CA TYR A 117 -8.31 8.14 -3.06
C TYR A 117 -9.07 8.13 -4.38
N GLU A 118 -8.41 7.63 -5.41
CA GLU A 118 -8.99 7.41 -6.73
C GLU A 118 -8.65 5.99 -7.16
N LEU A 119 -9.68 5.20 -7.45
CA LEU A 119 -9.48 3.85 -7.96
C LEU A 119 -9.12 3.91 -9.43
N LEU A 120 -8.12 3.11 -9.83
CA LEU A 120 -7.68 3.00 -11.21
C LEU A 120 -8.22 1.70 -11.81
N GLY A 121 -8.85 1.84 -12.94
CA GLY A 121 -9.48 0.72 -13.63
C GLY A 121 -8.53 -0.23 -14.31
#